data_1ff4bf13e8fd7f585fe3e16676d919f5
#
_entry.id   1ff4bf13e8fd7f585fe3e16676d919f5
#
_cell.length_a   1.000
_cell.length_b   1.000
_cell.length_c   1.000
_cell.angle_alpha   90.00
_cell.angle_beta   90.00
_cell.angle_gamma   90.00
#
_symmetry.space_group_name_H-M   'P 1'
#
loop_
_entity.id
_entity.type
_entity.pdbx_description
1 polymer ?
#
loop_
_entity_poly.entity_id
_entity_poly.type
_entity_poly.pdbx_seq_one_letter_code
_entity_poly.pdbx_strand_id
1 'polypeptide(L)'
;TKEGLNQQKDAVSQLSYLDGQCQKTNQKIYLFIDEYDHFTNQILANQAHEGNYRQQTHGEGYLRKFFDTIKGASVTSLGRIFVTGVSPVTMDDLTSGFNIGTNYSLHPQFNEMTGFTEEEVREMLEYYSSVLPFNHTVDELIKEMKPWYDNYCFSIKRYGKTTMYNSVMVLNFLDNYIHNDYDIPDSMIESNIRIDYDKIRMLIRHDKEFAHDASIIQQLVTKGYITGKLVEHFPAERINDPDNFVSLLFYFGML
;
A
#
# COMPACT_ATOMS: atom_id res chain seq x y z
N THR A 1 -14.69 25.35 17.34
CA THR A 1 -13.46 26.12 17.62
C THR A 1 -12.29 25.18 17.85
N LYS A 2 -11.03 25.63 17.57
CA LYS A 2 -9.80 24.85 17.81
C LYS A 2 -9.71 24.42 19.28
N GLU A 3 -10.12 25.27 20.20
CA GLU A 3 -10.13 24.99 21.62
C GLU A 3 -11.11 23.86 21.98
N GLY A 4 -12.33 23.85 21.44
CA GLY A 4 -13.30 22.77 21.66
C GLY A 4 -12.84 21.43 21.07
N LEU A 5 -12.06 21.44 19.97
CA LEU A 5 -11.47 20.24 19.40
C LEU A 5 -10.37 19.66 20.32
N ASN A 6 -9.50 20.52 20.85
CA ASN A 6 -8.41 20.12 21.75
C ASN A 6 -8.91 19.58 23.11
N GLN A 7 -10.15 19.88 23.49
CA GLN A 7 -10.78 19.31 24.69
C GLN A 7 -11.29 17.89 24.53
N GLN A 8 -11.34 17.38 23.29
CA GLN A 8 -11.78 16.01 23.01
C GLN A 8 -10.65 15.01 23.34
N LYS A 9 -11.04 13.88 23.95
CA LYS A 9 -10.07 12.91 24.51
C LYS A 9 -9.33 12.07 23.47
N ASP A 10 -9.96 11.83 22.33
CA ASP A 10 -9.48 10.90 21.30
C ASP A 10 -9.99 11.29 19.90
N ALA A 11 -9.47 10.65 18.87
CA ALA A 11 -9.81 10.94 17.48
C ALA A 11 -11.29 10.67 17.14
N VAL A 12 -11.94 9.69 17.78
CA VAL A 12 -13.36 9.39 17.61
C VAL A 12 -14.21 10.58 18.08
N SER A 13 -13.91 11.06 19.28
CA SER A 13 -14.59 12.23 19.88
C SER A 13 -14.30 13.52 19.11
N GLN A 14 -13.06 13.69 18.61
CA GLN A 14 -12.67 14.84 17.79
C GLN A 14 -13.42 14.86 16.46
N LEU A 15 -13.53 13.71 15.77
CA LEU A 15 -14.28 13.60 14.52
C LEU A 15 -15.77 13.87 14.72
N SER A 16 -16.35 13.31 15.79
CA SER A 16 -17.75 13.55 16.15
C SER A 16 -18.03 15.04 16.45
N TYR A 17 -17.09 15.70 17.15
CA TYR A 17 -17.19 17.14 17.41
C TYR A 17 -17.11 17.94 16.11
N LEU A 18 -16.16 17.61 15.21
CA LEU A 18 -16.03 18.28 13.90
C LEU A 18 -17.29 18.08 13.06
N ASP A 19 -17.81 16.87 12.97
CA ASP A 19 -19.06 16.57 12.27
C ASP A 19 -20.21 17.47 12.79
N GLY A 20 -20.40 17.54 14.11
CA GLY A 20 -21.42 18.39 14.71
C GLY A 20 -21.23 19.89 14.45
N GLN A 21 -19.97 20.38 14.36
CA GLN A 21 -19.73 21.79 14.01
C GLN A 21 -20.02 22.07 12.52
N CYS A 22 -19.59 21.15 11.64
CA CYS A 22 -19.80 21.28 10.21
C CYS A 22 -21.28 21.22 9.83
N GLN A 23 -22.08 20.39 10.52
CA GLN A 23 -23.54 20.40 10.36
C GLN A 23 -24.16 21.75 10.70
N LYS A 24 -23.75 22.37 11.83
CA LYS A 24 -24.26 23.70 12.27
C LYS A 24 -23.91 24.82 11.29
N THR A 25 -22.78 24.70 10.58
CA THR A 25 -22.28 25.73 9.67
C THR A 25 -22.54 25.41 8.20
N ASN A 26 -23.19 24.27 7.90
CA ASN A 26 -23.43 23.73 6.56
C ASN A 26 -22.13 23.58 5.76
N GLN A 27 -21.04 23.17 6.42
CA GLN A 27 -19.74 22.91 5.80
C GLN A 27 -19.55 21.42 5.55
N LYS A 28 -18.68 21.09 4.60
CA LYS A 28 -18.33 19.70 4.29
C LYS A 28 -16.88 19.40 4.67
N ILE A 29 -16.65 18.20 5.17
CA ILE A 29 -15.34 17.64 5.47
C ILE A 29 -14.90 16.76 4.29
N TYR A 30 -13.63 16.89 3.90
CA TYR A 30 -12.94 15.92 3.03
C TYR A 30 -11.92 15.20 3.90
N LEU A 31 -12.05 13.87 4.00
CA LEU A 31 -11.22 13.05 4.88
C LEU A 31 -10.25 12.23 4.02
N PHE A 32 -8.96 12.37 4.31
CA PHE A 32 -7.88 11.55 3.72
C PHE A 32 -7.27 10.72 4.85
N ILE A 33 -7.23 9.40 4.65
CA ILE A 33 -6.60 8.45 5.58
C ILE A 33 -5.52 7.73 4.80
N ASP A 34 -4.28 7.97 5.17
CA ASP A 34 -3.13 7.28 4.62
C ASP A 34 -2.67 6.17 5.56
N GLU A 35 -2.14 5.08 4.99
CA GLU A 35 -1.67 3.90 5.74
C GLU A 35 -2.69 3.37 6.77
N TYR A 36 -3.97 3.26 6.38
CA TYR A 36 -5.05 2.83 7.28
C TYR A 36 -4.78 1.48 7.97
N ASP A 37 -3.95 0.65 7.37
CA ASP A 37 -3.61 -0.70 7.78
C ASP A 37 -2.27 -0.79 8.55
N HIS A 38 -1.51 0.29 8.66
CA HIS A 38 -0.18 0.27 9.30
C HIS A 38 -0.21 -0.30 10.72
N PHE A 39 -1.11 0.21 11.55
CA PHE A 39 -1.23 -0.23 12.95
C PHE A 39 -1.64 -1.70 13.05
N THR A 40 -2.59 -2.15 12.24
CA THR A 40 -3.09 -3.53 12.23
C THR A 40 -2.06 -4.51 11.67
N ASN A 41 -1.30 -4.11 10.63
CA ASN A 41 -0.19 -4.90 10.11
C ASN A 41 0.90 -5.11 11.17
N GLN A 42 1.21 -4.10 11.98
CA GLN A 42 2.14 -4.24 13.11
C GLN A 42 1.63 -5.24 14.16
N ILE A 43 0.33 -5.22 14.48
CA ILE A 43 -0.26 -6.17 15.42
C ILE A 43 -0.22 -7.60 14.85
N LEU A 44 -0.57 -7.79 13.57
CA LEU A 44 -0.53 -9.10 12.91
C LEU A 44 0.90 -9.67 12.82
N ALA A 45 1.91 -8.82 12.66
CA ALA A 45 3.31 -9.24 12.65
C ALA A 45 3.81 -9.77 14.01
N ASN A 46 3.16 -9.42 15.12
CA ASN A 46 3.55 -9.77 16.48
C ASN A 46 2.63 -10.85 17.07
N GLN A 47 3.12 -12.11 17.16
CA GLN A 47 2.37 -13.24 17.74
C GLN A 47 1.76 -12.97 19.14
N ALA A 48 2.46 -12.19 19.97
CA ALA A 48 1.99 -11.85 21.31
C ALA A 48 0.71 -10.98 21.30
N HIS A 49 0.28 -10.50 20.13
CA HIS A 49 -0.79 -9.50 20.00
C HIS A 49 -1.97 -9.91 19.11
N GLU A 50 -2.07 -11.19 18.71
CA GLU A 50 -3.24 -11.66 17.90
C GLU A 50 -4.57 -11.38 18.61
N GLY A 51 -4.64 -11.56 19.92
CA GLY A 51 -5.80 -11.15 20.72
C GLY A 51 -6.09 -9.66 20.66
N ASN A 52 -5.04 -8.82 20.53
CA ASN A 52 -5.19 -7.38 20.45
C ASN A 52 -5.74 -6.92 19.07
N TYR A 53 -5.42 -7.65 17.99
CA TYR A 53 -5.99 -7.35 16.67
C TYR A 53 -7.52 -7.43 16.70
N ARG A 54 -8.07 -8.55 17.17
CA ARG A 54 -9.52 -8.72 17.28
C ARG A 54 -10.17 -7.69 18.23
N GLN A 55 -9.50 -7.36 19.33
CA GLN A 55 -10.00 -6.32 20.24
C GLN A 55 -10.09 -4.93 19.59
N GLN A 56 -9.24 -4.63 18.59
CA GLN A 56 -9.25 -3.33 17.91
C GLN A 56 -10.19 -3.29 16.71
N THR A 57 -10.34 -4.39 15.99
CA THR A 57 -11.08 -4.46 14.72
C THR A 57 -12.51 -4.99 14.87
N HIS A 58 -12.81 -5.71 15.96
CA HIS A 58 -14.11 -6.34 16.19
C HIS A 58 -14.86 -5.75 17.40
N GLY A 59 -16.16 -5.94 17.44
CA GLY A 59 -17.03 -5.57 18.56
C GLY A 59 -16.94 -4.08 18.92
N GLU A 60 -16.48 -3.78 20.14
CA GLU A 60 -16.29 -2.44 20.70
C GLU A 60 -14.88 -1.86 20.45
N GLY A 61 -14.09 -2.46 19.55
CA GLY A 61 -12.73 -2.05 19.26
C GLY A 61 -12.61 -0.59 18.79
N TYR A 62 -11.50 0.05 19.14
CA TYR A 62 -11.27 1.46 18.85
C TYR A 62 -11.30 1.78 17.34
N LEU A 63 -10.61 0.96 16.53
CA LEU A 63 -10.60 1.17 15.08
C LEU A 63 -11.99 1.02 14.48
N ARG A 64 -12.74 0.01 14.93
CA ARG A 64 -14.12 -0.17 14.50
C ARG A 64 -14.98 1.05 14.84
N LYS A 65 -14.91 1.55 16.08
CA LYS A 65 -15.63 2.78 16.48
C LYS A 65 -15.24 3.99 15.65
N PHE A 66 -13.96 4.12 15.30
CA PHE A 66 -13.49 5.19 14.44
C PHE A 66 -14.13 5.12 13.04
N PHE A 67 -14.11 3.95 12.39
CA PHE A 67 -14.72 3.77 11.08
C PHE A 67 -16.26 3.86 11.11
N ASP A 68 -16.91 3.40 12.18
CA ASP A 68 -18.36 3.59 12.39
C ASP A 68 -18.70 5.08 12.52
N THR A 69 -17.86 5.87 13.18
CA THR A 69 -18.02 7.33 13.28
C THR A 69 -17.89 8.00 11.91
N ILE A 70 -16.90 7.59 11.09
CA ILE A 70 -16.75 8.05 9.71
C ILE A 70 -18.01 7.73 8.90
N LYS A 71 -18.51 6.49 9.02
CA LYS A 71 -19.75 6.08 8.35
C LYS A 71 -20.94 6.93 8.77
N GLY A 72 -21.09 7.21 10.06
CA GLY A 72 -22.12 8.13 10.56
C GLY A 72 -21.99 9.52 9.96
N ALA A 73 -20.78 10.09 9.94
CA ALA A 73 -20.51 11.40 9.37
C ALA A 73 -20.71 11.48 7.85
N SER A 74 -20.61 10.35 7.12
CA SER A 74 -20.79 10.32 5.66
C SER A 74 -22.20 10.66 5.19
N VAL A 75 -23.20 10.50 6.04
CA VAL A 75 -24.59 10.90 5.75
C VAL A 75 -24.89 12.33 6.18
N THR A 76 -23.97 13.01 6.83
CA THR A 76 -24.12 14.37 7.39
C THR A 76 -23.14 15.36 6.76
N SER A 77 -21.98 15.56 7.38
CA SER A 77 -21.01 16.59 6.96
C SER A 77 -19.86 16.05 6.11
N LEU A 78 -19.59 14.74 6.09
CA LEU A 78 -18.48 14.19 5.32
C LEU A 78 -18.82 14.14 3.82
N GLY A 79 -18.15 14.97 3.02
CA GLY A 79 -18.42 15.12 1.59
C GLY A 79 -17.69 14.09 0.74
N ARG A 80 -16.45 13.75 1.07
CA ARG A 80 -15.62 12.74 0.38
C ARG A 80 -14.68 12.09 1.38
N ILE A 81 -14.37 10.83 1.12
CA ILE A 81 -13.39 10.02 1.85
C ILE A 81 -12.44 9.41 0.84
N PHE A 82 -11.15 9.51 1.09
CA PHE A 82 -10.13 8.82 0.33
C PHE A 82 -9.23 8.08 1.32
N VAL A 83 -9.05 6.78 1.11
CA VAL A 83 -8.31 5.90 2.01
C VAL A 83 -7.24 5.19 1.21
N THR A 84 -6.00 5.22 1.70
CA THR A 84 -4.86 4.49 1.15
C THR A 84 -4.28 3.52 2.17
N GLY A 85 -3.70 2.44 1.69
CA GLY A 85 -3.04 1.42 2.50
C GLY A 85 -2.48 0.31 1.61
N VAL A 86 -1.77 -0.63 2.21
CA VAL A 86 -1.08 -1.71 1.51
C VAL A 86 -1.90 -3.01 1.53
N SER A 87 -2.42 -3.40 2.70
CA SER A 87 -3.09 -4.69 2.89
C SER A 87 -4.62 -4.56 2.90
N PRO A 88 -5.35 -5.37 2.14
CA PRO A 88 -6.82 -5.38 2.16
C PRO A 88 -7.40 -6.01 3.43
N VAL A 89 -6.61 -6.77 4.19
CA VAL A 89 -7.03 -7.57 5.36
C VAL A 89 -7.78 -6.73 6.39
N THR A 90 -7.18 -5.64 6.82
CA THR A 90 -7.77 -4.75 7.85
C THR A 90 -9.10 -4.16 7.41
N MET A 91 -9.22 -3.78 6.13
CA MET A 91 -10.45 -3.21 5.63
C MET A 91 -11.59 -4.23 5.65
N ASP A 92 -11.32 -5.50 5.32
CA ASP A 92 -12.35 -6.55 5.36
C ASP A 92 -12.87 -6.79 6.78
N ASP A 93 -11.98 -6.86 7.77
CA ASP A 93 -12.35 -7.02 9.18
C ASP A 93 -13.14 -5.83 9.74
N LEU A 94 -12.84 -4.63 9.26
CA LEU A 94 -13.57 -3.41 9.62
C LEU A 94 -14.89 -3.27 8.86
N THR A 95 -15.00 -3.83 7.64
CA THR A 95 -16.11 -3.57 6.70
C THR A 95 -17.42 -4.25 7.02
N SER A 96 -17.50 -5.15 8.00
CA SER A 96 -18.83 -5.53 8.50
C SER A 96 -19.64 -4.30 8.99
N GLY A 97 -18.99 -3.15 9.18
CA GLY A 97 -19.55 -1.83 9.48
C GLY A 97 -19.29 -0.75 8.42
N PHE A 98 -18.18 -0.80 7.68
CA PHE A 98 -17.72 0.28 6.78
C PHE A 98 -17.88 -0.10 5.29
N ASN A 99 -19.12 -0.27 4.85
CA ASN A 99 -19.47 -0.64 3.46
C ASN A 99 -19.81 0.57 2.57
N ILE A 100 -19.18 1.72 2.79
CA ILE A 100 -19.43 2.97 2.06
C ILE A 100 -18.35 3.29 1.02
N GLY A 101 -17.23 2.56 1.03
CA GLY A 101 -16.12 2.73 0.10
C GLY A 101 -16.25 1.84 -1.13
N THR A 102 -15.64 2.29 -2.24
CA THR A 102 -15.40 1.45 -3.43
C THR A 102 -13.89 1.21 -3.52
N ASN A 103 -13.50 -0.06 -3.66
CA ASN A 103 -12.11 -0.42 -3.87
C ASN A 103 -11.71 -0.15 -5.34
N TYR A 104 -10.70 0.69 -5.52
CA TYR A 104 -10.15 1.05 -6.83
C TYR A 104 -8.74 0.50 -7.07
N SER A 105 -8.18 -0.28 -6.14
CA SER A 105 -6.79 -0.74 -6.20
C SER A 105 -6.44 -1.48 -7.49
N LEU A 106 -7.37 -2.28 -8.03
CA LEU A 106 -7.18 -3.06 -9.26
C LEU A 106 -7.98 -2.50 -10.45
N HIS A 107 -8.57 -1.31 -10.31
CA HIS A 107 -9.39 -0.74 -11.34
C HIS A 107 -8.53 -0.18 -12.50
N PRO A 108 -8.82 -0.51 -13.77
CA PRO A 108 -7.96 -0.18 -14.91
C PRO A 108 -7.74 1.32 -15.16
N GLN A 109 -8.63 2.18 -14.65
CA GLN A 109 -8.46 3.64 -14.74
C GLN A 109 -7.37 4.17 -13.80
N PHE A 110 -7.04 3.41 -12.74
CA PHE A 110 -6.08 3.83 -11.71
C PHE A 110 -4.78 3.01 -11.77
N ASN A 111 -4.57 2.21 -12.82
CA ASN A 111 -3.33 1.44 -13.01
C ASN A 111 -2.08 2.31 -13.02
N GLU A 112 -2.20 3.54 -13.49
CA GLU A 112 -1.10 4.51 -13.63
C GLU A 112 -1.14 5.60 -12.54
N MET A 113 -1.90 5.37 -11.45
CA MET A 113 -2.02 6.35 -10.36
C MET A 113 -0.80 6.34 -9.43
N THR A 114 -0.09 5.23 -9.34
CA THR A 114 1.08 5.06 -8.48
C THR A 114 2.25 4.51 -9.30
N GLY A 115 3.47 4.95 -8.99
CA GLY A 115 4.65 4.64 -9.78
C GLY A 115 4.85 5.64 -10.92
N PHE A 116 5.78 5.32 -11.85
CA PHE A 116 6.04 6.07 -13.07
C PHE A 116 5.85 5.17 -14.29
N THR A 117 5.29 5.72 -15.35
CA THR A 117 5.36 5.12 -16.68
C THR A 117 6.78 5.22 -17.25
N GLU A 118 7.13 4.38 -18.24
CA GLU A 118 8.43 4.51 -18.92
C GLU A 118 8.58 5.90 -19.56
N GLU A 119 7.49 6.49 -20.04
CA GLU A 119 7.48 7.82 -20.66
C GLU A 119 7.84 8.91 -19.64
N GLU A 120 7.26 8.87 -18.43
CA GLU A 120 7.60 9.80 -17.34
C GLU A 120 9.04 9.63 -16.85
N VAL A 121 9.54 8.38 -16.75
CA VAL A 121 10.95 8.12 -16.44
C VAL A 121 11.86 8.70 -17.51
N ARG A 122 11.52 8.53 -18.80
CA ARG A 122 12.27 9.09 -19.93
C ARG A 122 12.32 10.59 -19.87
N GLU A 123 11.18 11.26 -19.71
CA GLU A 123 11.10 12.72 -19.60
C GLU A 123 11.95 13.25 -18.43
N MET A 124 11.94 12.57 -17.30
CA MET A 124 12.77 12.90 -16.14
C MET A 124 14.26 12.81 -16.49
N LEU A 125 14.70 11.70 -17.10
CA LEU A 125 16.10 11.49 -17.48
C LEU A 125 16.55 12.49 -18.57
N GLU A 126 15.70 12.80 -19.55
CA GLU A 126 15.97 13.81 -20.59
C GLU A 126 16.17 15.19 -19.95
N TYR A 127 15.31 15.56 -19.00
CA TYR A 127 15.48 16.82 -18.28
C TYR A 127 16.83 16.89 -17.56
N TYR A 128 17.16 15.88 -16.76
CA TYR A 128 18.42 15.89 -15.99
C TYR A 128 19.65 15.80 -16.89
N SER A 129 19.62 15.01 -17.97
CA SER A 129 20.74 14.93 -18.93
C SER A 129 20.97 16.23 -19.71
N SER A 130 19.97 17.09 -19.82
CA SER A 130 20.10 18.41 -20.45
C SER A 130 20.86 19.43 -19.58
N VAL A 131 20.90 19.22 -18.26
CA VAL A 131 21.50 20.15 -17.29
C VAL A 131 22.70 19.56 -16.53
N LEU A 132 22.89 18.25 -16.58
CA LEU A 132 23.98 17.51 -15.92
C LEU A 132 24.77 16.69 -16.94
N PRO A 133 26.09 16.49 -16.73
CA PRO A 133 26.96 15.81 -17.68
C PRO A 133 26.87 14.29 -17.57
N PHE A 134 25.73 13.71 -17.97
CA PHE A 134 25.52 12.25 -17.93
C PHE A 134 26.54 11.51 -18.80
N ASN A 135 27.08 10.39 -18.29
CA ASN A 135 27.99 9.51 -19.03
C ASN A 135 27.24 8.54 -19.96
N HIS A 136 25.94 8.34 -19.73
CA HIS A 136 25.11 7.37 -20.45
C HIS A 136 23.95 8.09 -21.14
N THR A 137 23.50 7.53 -22.25
CA THR A 137 22.27 7.99 -22.91
C THR A 137 21.03 7.61 -22.11
N VAL A 138 19.94 8.33 -22.31
CA VAL A 138 18.64 8.02 -21.67
C VAL A 138 18.20 6.58 -21.97
N ASP A 139 18.40 6.10 -23.21
CA ASP A 139 18.04 4.73 -23.61
C ASP A 139 18.86 3.67 -22.86
N GLU A 140 20.15 3.92 -22.63
CA GLU A 140 21.01 3.02 -21.84
C GLU A 140 20.53 2.96 -20.39
N LEU A 141 20.23 4.12 -19.77
CA LEU A 141 19.74 4.17 -18.38
C LEU A 141 18.38 3.47 -18.23
N ILE A 142 17.46 3.68 -19.15
CA ILE A 142 16.15 2.99 -19.15
C ILE A 142 16.35 1.47 -19.28
N LYS A 143 17.23 1.03 -20.17
CA LYS A 143 17.54 -0.39 -20.37
C LYS A 143 18.11 -1.04 -19.10
N GLU A 144 18.96 -0.34 -18.36
CA GLU A 144 19.51 -0.82 -17.09
C GLU A 144 18.45 -0.86 -15.98
N MET A 145 17.59 0.17 -15.86
CA MET A 145 16.56 0.24 -14.82
C MET A 145 15.40 -0.72 -15.06
N LYS A 146 15.00 -0.94 -16.31
CA LYS A 146 13.78 -1.68 -16.67
C LYS A 146 13.64 -3.05 -16.01
N PRO A 147 14.65 -3.94 -16.03
CA PRO A 147 14.56 -5.27 -15.42
C PRO A 147 14.34 -5.25 -13.90
N TRP A 148 14.70 -4.15 -13.25
CA TRP A 148 14.68 -4.01 -11.81
C TRP A 148 13.43 -3.28 -11.29
N TYR A 149 12.94 -2.29 -12.03
CA TYR A 149 11.97 -1.32 -11.52
C TYR A 149 10.64 -1.33 -12.28
N ASP A 150 10.59 -1.77 -13.54
CA ASP A 150 9.40 -1.81 -14.39
C ASP A 150 8.71 -3.17 -14.31
N ASN A 151 8.11 -3.46 -13.14
CA ASN A 151 7.55 -4.79 -12.88
C ASN A 151 6.11 -4.73 -12.34
N TYR A 152 5.53 -3.54 -12.15
CA TYR A 152 4.21 -3.44 -11.55
C TYR A 152 3.11 -3.29 -12.60
N CYS A 153 2.05 -4.10 -12.45
CA CYS A 153 0.80 -3.94 -13.19
C CYS A 153 -0.35 -4.20 -12.22
N PHE A 154 -1.06 -3.14 -11.84
CA PHE A 154 -2.10 -3.23 -10.81
C PHE A 154 -3.43 -3.79 -11.37
N SER A 155 -3.69 -3.67 -12.67
CA SER A 155 -4.93 -4.16 -13.26
C SER A 155 -4.68 -5.22 -14.33
N ILE A 156 -5.33 -6.39 -14.18
CA ILE A 156 -5.25 -7.47 -15.18
C ILE A 156 -5.68 -6.99 -16.60
N LYS A 157 -6.54 -6.01 -16.71
CA LYS A 157 -6.96 -5.43 -17.99
C LYS A 157 -5.87 -4.59 -18.66
N ARG A 158 -4.84 -4.20 -17.93
CA ARG A 158 -3.68 -3.46 -18.39
C ARG A 158 -2.45 -4.34 -18.59
N TYR A 159 -2.50 -5.58 -18.14
CA TYR A 159 -1.39 -6.53 -18.29
C TYR A 159 -0.96 -6.65 -19.77
N GLY A 160 0.34 -6.56 -20.00
CA GLY A 160 0.93 -6.55 -21.34
C GLY A 160 0.73 -5.26 -22.15
N LYS A 161 0.16 -4.20 -21.56
CA LYS A 161 -0.02 -2.89 -22.21
C LYS A 161 0.77 -1.80 -21.53
N THR A 162 0.62 -1.66 -20.22
CA THR A 162 1.28 -0.62 -19.42
C THR A 162 1.76 -1.24 -18.13
N THR A 163 3.05 -1.16 -17.91
CA THR A 163 3.72 -1.49 -16.64
C THR A 163 4.20 -0.21 -15.98
N MET A 164 4.42 -0.27 -14.66
CA MET A 164 4.79 0.88 -13.85
C MET A 164 6.15 0.64 -13.20
N TYR A 165 7.00 1.63 -13.28
CA TYR A 165 8.25 1.68 -12.54
C TYR A 165 7.99 2.02 -11.08
N ASN A 166 8.70 1.37 -10.17
CA ASN A 166 8.70 1.76 -8.77
C ASN A 166 9.34 3.15 -8.61
N SER A 167 8.53 4.15 -8.20
CA SER A 167 8.96 5.55 -8.13
C SER A 167 10.12 5.76 -7.15
N VAL A 168 10.12 5.06 -6.00
CA VAL A 168 11.19 5.18 -5.01
C VAL A 168 12.51 4.64 -5.57
N MET A 169 12.46 3.51 -6.27
CA MET A 169 13.65 2.91 -6.89
C MET A 169 14.23 3.77 -8.00
N VAL A 170 13.37 4.36 -8.86
CA VAL A 170 13.80 5.28 -9.92
C VAL A 170 14.49 6.51 -9.33
N LEU A 171 13.86 7.12 -8.31
CA LEU A 171 14.44 8.31 -7.67
C LEU A 171 15.76 8.00 -6.95
N ASN A 172 15.85 6.87 -6.26
CA ASN A 172 17.09 6.43 -5.63
C ASN A 172 18.20 6.13 -6.66
N PHE A 173 17.84 5.48 -7.76
CA PHE A 173 18.79 5.25 -8.84
C PHE A 173 19.35 6.57 -9.37
N LEU A 174 18.48 7.53 -9.64
CA LEU A 174 18.90 8.83 -10.18
C LEU A 174 19.76 9.59 -9.18
N ASP A 175 19.39 9.58 -7.90
CA ASP A 175 20.18 10.22 -6.85
C ASP A 175 21.57 9.59 -6.73
N ASN A 176 21.68 8.27 -6.68
CA ASN A 176 22.95 7.54 -6.65
C ASN A 176 23.77 7.78 -7.93
N TYR A 177 23.15 7.74 -9.10
CA TYR A 177 23.81 7.99 -10.38
C TYR A 177 24.45 9.39 -10.43
N ILE A 178 23.72 10.41 -9.96
CA ILE A 178 24.22 11.79 -9.91
C ILE A 178 25.39 11.92 -8.94
N HIS A 179 25.32 11.25 -7.77
CA HIS A 179 26.35 11.35 -6.72
C HIS A 179 27.54 10.40 -6.94
N ASN A 180 27.44 9.46 -7.88
CA ASN A 180 28.49 8.51 -8.26
C ASN A 180 29.18 8.92 -9.57
N ASP A 181 29.46 10.19 -9.77
CA ASP A 181 30.13 10.74 -10.97
C ASP A 181 29.46 10.33 -12.29
N TYR A 182 28.14 10.14 -12.26
CA TYR A 182 27.30 9.69 -13.40
C TYR A 182 27.66 8.28 -13.92
N ASP A 183 28.10 7.41 -13.02
CA ASP A 183 28.26 5.99 -13.30
C ASP A 183 27.06 5.19 -12.72
N ILE A 184 26.74 4.07 -13.38
CA ILE A 184 25.67 3.19 -12.96
C ILE A 184 26.02 2.62 -11.57
N PRO A 185 25.09 2.68 -10.59
CA PRO A 185 25.34 2.15 -9.26
C PRO A 185 25.68 0.66 -9.27
N ASP A 186 26.63 0.24 -8.44
CA ASP A 186 27.02 -1.18 -8.28
C ASP A 186 25.85 -2.07 -7.85
N SER A 187 24.87 -1.49 -7.12
CA SER A 187 23.64 -2.15 -6.69
C SER A 187 22.43 -1.40 -7.19
N MET A 188 21.59 -2.10 -7.94
CA MET A 188 20.30 -1.58 -8.40
C MET A 188 19.26 -1.54 -7.29
N ILE A 189 19.49 -2.25 -6.18
CA ILE A 189 18.60 -2.24 -5.00
C ILE A 189 19.38 -1.64 -3.85
N GLU A 190 18.90 -0.51 -3.35
CA GLU A 190 19.53 0.16 -2.22
C GLU A 190 19.19 -0.55 -0.90
N SER A 191 20.23 -0.86 -0.11
CA SER A 191 20.09 -1.49 1.21
C SER A 191 19.34 -0.63 2.24
N ASN A 192 19.25 0.68 1.99
CA ASN A 192 18.54 1.64 2.84
C ASN A 192 17.04 1.74 2.54
N ILE A 193 16.56 1.16 1.41
CA ILE A 193 15.12 0.99 1.21
C ILE A 193 14.65 0.06 2.31
N ARG A 194 13.91 0.61 3.25
CA ARG A 194 13.44 -0.12 4.44
C ARG A 194 12.69 -1.38 4.00
N ILE A 195 13.39 -2.50 4.06
CA ILE A 195 12.75 -3.80 4.05
C ILE A 195 11.92 -3.84 5.32
N ASP A 196 10.61 -3.93 5.22
CA ASP A 196 9.75 -4.13 6.36
C ASP A 196 9.93 -5.57 6.86
N TYR A 197 10.95 -5.75 7.70
CA TYR A 197 11.32 -7.05 8.27
C TYR A 197 10.15 -7.70 9.02
N ASP A 198 9.24 -6.90 9.57
CA ASP A 198 8.09 -7.42 10.28
C ASP A 198 7.06 -8.01 9.31
N LYS A 199 6.85 -7.40 8.15
CA LYS A 199 6.05 -7.98 7.06
C LYS A 199 6.67 -9.28 6.54
N ILE A 200 7.97 -9.28 6.25
CA ILE A 200 8.67 -10.49 5.80
C ILE A 200 8.56 -11.60 6.84
N ARG A 201 8.78 -11.30 8.11
CA ARG A 201 8.67 -12.27 9.20
C ARG A 201 7.25 -12.83 9.32
N MET A 202 6.23 -11.99 9.19
CA MET A 202 4.83 -12.40 9.16
C MET A 202 4.58 -13.37 8.00
N LEU A 203 5.01 -13.05 6.79
CA LEU A 203 4.85 -13.88 5.60
C LEU A 203 5.54 -15.24 5.74
N ILE A 204 6.80 -15.27 6.21
CA ILE A 204 7.54 -16.53 6.43
C ILE A 204 6.84 -17.40 7.48
N ARG A 205 6.25 -16.80 8.51
CA ARG A 205 5.53 -17.52 9.54
C ARG A 205 4.27 -18.16 8.97
N HIS A 206 3.46 -17.41 8.24
CA HIS A 206 2.25 -17.93 7.60
C HIS A 206 2.58 -19.01 6.57
N ASP A 207 3.62 -18.82 5.76
CA ASP A 207 4.05 -19.81 4.76
C ASP A 207 4.41 -21.18 5.37
N LYS A 208 4.94 -21.22 6.59
CA LYS A 208 5.22 -22.49 7.30
C LYS A 208 3.96 -23.24 7.75
N GLU A 209 2.83 -22.58 7.90
CA GLU A 209 1.55 -23.19 8.25
C GLU A 209 0.90 -23.94 7.07
N PHE A 210 1.34 -23.66 5.84
CA PHE A 210 0.93 -24.35 4.61
C PHE A 210 1.57 -25.75 4.42
N ALA A 211 2.20 -26.32 5.44
CA ALA A 211 3.11 -27.46 5.41
C ALA A 211 2.59 -28.79 4.84
N HIS A 212 1.50 -28.81 4.06
CA HIS A 212 1.05 -30.01 3.38
C HIS A 212 1.50 -30.15 1.93
N ASP A 213 1.78 -29.04 1.23
CA ASP A 213 2.37 -29.06 -0.14
C ASP A 213 3.34 -27.88 -0.25
N ALA A 214 4.46 -28.06 -0.81
CA ALA A 214 5.59 -27.11 -0.92
C ALA A 214 5.25 -25.63 -0.66
N SER A 215 5.92 -25.01 0.31
CA SER A 215 5.88 -23.58 0.64
C SER A 215 5.71 -22.69 -0.60
N ILE A 216 4.76 -21.77 -0.57
CA ILE A 216 4.48 -20.80 -1.65
C ILE A 216 5.72 -19.94 -1.91
N ILE A 217 6.39 -19.47 -0.85
CA ILE A 217 7.64 -18.70 -0.95
C ILE A 217 8.75 -19.54 -1.59
N GLN A 218 8.87 -20.82 -1.24
CA GLN A 218 9.85 -21.71 -1.85
C GLN A 218 9.57 -21.93 -3.35
N GLN A 219 8.31 -22.05 -3.75
CA GLN A 219 7.94 -22.12 -5.17
C GLN A 219 8.34 -20.84 -5.91
N LEU A 220 8.07 -19.68 -5.33
CA LEU A 220 8.45 -18.39 -5.91
C LEU A 220 9.97 -18.31 -6.11
N VAL A 221 10.77 -18.63 -5.08
CA VAL A 221 12.24 -18.60 -5.14
C VAL A 221 12.80 -19.58 -6.16
N THR A 222 12.20 -20.78 -6.27
CA THR A 222 12.74 -21.84 -7.15
C THR A 222 12.29 -21.72 -8.60
N LYS A 223 11.07 -21.23 -8.85
CA LYS A 223 10.47 -21.14 -10.20
C LYS A 223 10.55 -19.72 -10.78
N GLY A 224 10.73 -18.70 -9.94
CA GLY A 224 10.69 -17.30 -10.34
C GLY A 224 9.27 -16.75 -10.60
N TYR A 225 8.24 -17.55 -10.43
CA TYR A 225 6.84 -17.15 -10.58
C TYR A 225 5.91 -18.00 -9.75
N ILE A 226 4.72 -17.49 -9.53
CA ILE A 226 3.61 -18.20 -8.91
C ILE A 226 2.31 -17.85 -9.64
N THR A 227 1.36 -18.79 -9.64
CA THR A 227 0.02 -18.57 -10.19
C THR A 227 -1.02 -18.68 -9.09
N GLY A 228 -1.97 -17.76 -9.06
CA GLY A 228 -3.06 -17.74 -8.09
C GLY A 228 -4.15 -16.78 -8.51
N LYS A 229 -5.27 -16.84 -7.82
CA LYS A 229 -6.35 -15.88 -8.00
C LYS A 229 -6.08 -14.67 -7.11
N LEU A 230 -6.12 -13.47 -7.68
CA LEU A 230 -6.04 -12.25 -6.90
C LEU A 230 -7.37 -11.98 -6.18
N VAL A 231 -7.33 -11.96 -4.86
CA VAL A 231 -8.48 -11.73 -3.98
C VAL A 231 -8.38 -10.32 -3.42
N GLU A 232 -9.45 -9.53 -3.60
CA GLU A 232 -9.47 -8.12 -3.21
C GLU A 232 -9.85 -7.88 -1.75
N HIS A 233 -10.52 -8.86 -1.12
CA HIS A 233 -11.03 -8.75 0.26
C HIS A 233 -10.96 -10.11 0.94
N PHE A 234 -10.33 -10.17 2.09
CA PHE A 234 -10.33 -11.35 2.96
C PHE A 234 -9.98 -10.97 4.40
N PRO A 235 -10.60 -11.62 5.41
CA PRO A 235 -10.31 -11.37 6.82
C PRO A 235 -8.98 -11.97 7.25
N ALA A 236 -8.42 -11.49 8.37
CA ALA A 236 -7.14 -11.94 8.90
C ALA A 236 -7.11 -13.46 9.20
N GLU A 237 -8.24 -14.03 9.63
CA GLU A 237 -8.35 -15.48 9.91
C GLU A 237 -8.18 -16.36 8.67
N ARG A 238 -8.31 -15.77 7.47
CA ARG A 238 -8.19 -16.48 6.19
C ARG A 238 -6.92 -16.17 5.43
N ILE A 239 -5.93 -15.54 6.06
CA ILE A 239 -4.62 -15.27 5.45
C ILE A 239 -3.97 -16.58 4.96
N ASN A 240 -4.19 -17.69 5.67
CA ASN A 240 -3.61 -18.99 5.35
C ASN A 240 -4.28 -19.71 4.16
N ASP A 241 -5.36 -19.18 3.60
CA ASP A 241 -5.90 -19.70 2.33
C ASP A 241 -4.90 -19.37 1.20
N PRO A 242 -4.51 -20.32 0.32
CA PRO A 242 -3.45 -20.12 -0.67
C PRO A 242 -3.63 -18.88 -1.57
N ASP A 243 -4.83 -18.67 -2.11
CA ASP A 243 -5.11 -17.50 -2.95
C ASP A 243 -5.04 -16.18 -2.17
N ASN A 244 -5.45 -16.17 -0.90
CA ASN A 244 -5.35 -15.00 -0.02
C ASN A 244 -3.88 -14.68 0.29
N PHE A 245 -3.07 -15.71 0.54
CA PHE A 245 -1.65 -15.52 0.80
C PHE A 245 -0.90 -15.01 -0.44
N VAL A 246 -1.17 -15.57 -1.62
CA VAL A 246 -0.63 -15.06 -2.90
C VAL A 246 -1.04 -13.61 -3.12
N SER A 247 -2.31 -13.28 -2.83
CA SER A 247 -2.80 -11.90 -2.92
C SER A 247 -2.08 -10.96 -1.97
N LEU A 248 -1.78 -11.41 -0.75
CA LEU A 248 -1.01 -10.63 0.23
C LEU A 248 0.41 -10.36 -0.26
N LEU A 249 1.09 -11.36 -0.85
CA LEU A 249 2.41 -11.17 -1.48
C LEU A 249 2.36 -10.11 -2.59
N PHE A 250 1.32 -10.14 -3.43
CA PHE A 250 1.11 -9.13 -4.47
C PHE A 250 0.91 -7.73 -3.87
N TYR A 251 0.03 -7.57 -2.89
CA TYR A 251 -0.22 -6.26 -2.26
C TYR A 251 1.02 -5.72 -1.52
N PHE A 252 1.88 -6.59 -1.02
CA PHE A 252 3.15 -6.17 -0.42
C PHE A 252 4.27 -5.91 -1.44
N GLY A 253 3.98 -6.02 -2.74
CA GLY A 253 4.94 -5.75 -3.79
C GLY A 253 6.05 -6.80 -3.91
N MET A 254 5.76 -8.04 -3.52
CA MET A 254 6.68 -9.19 -3.59
C MET A 254 6.45 -10.06 -4.83
N LEU A 255 5.39 -9.78 -5.58
CA LEU A 255 5.01 -10.43 -6.84
C LEU A 255 4.84 -9.38 -7.93
#